data_a22be552d0792b25664e49cab001c326
#
_entry.id   a22be552d0792b25664e49cab001c326
#
_cell.length_a   1.000
_cell.length_b   1.000
_cell.length_c   1.000
_cell.angle_alpha   90.00
_cell.angle_beta   90.00
_cell.angle_gamma   90.00
#
_symmetry.space_group_name_H-M   'P 1'
#
loop_
_entity.id
_entity.type
_entity.pdbx_description
1 polymer ?
#
loop_
_entity_poly.entity_id
_entity_poly.type
_entity_poly.pdbx_seq_one_letter_code
_entity_poly.pdbx_strand_id
1 'polypeptide(L)'
;DGVEVLRSNYYTYFENVWTKFHHLRSTTLKDCDSAKEAIDQAHAFALEQGTFDQKVFYEAFGIFDNQSIEKSLVSQNPLVRIFALLDRRLGKRRLLALEESMELELDWVRAFYVIRLQAEGLMEANNI
;
A
#
# COMPACT_ATOMS: atom_id res chain seq x y z
N ASP A 1 10.76 12.22 12.45
CA ASP A 1 10.91 11.49 13.72
C ASP A 1 11.59 10.14 13.57
N GLY A 2 12.01 9.77 12.37
CA GLY A 2 12.88 8.62 12.13
C GLY A 2 12.20 7.25 12.12
N VAL A 3 10.89 7.19 12.12
CA VAL A 3 10.18 5.91 12.03
C VAL A 3 10.00 5.55 10.55
N GLU A 4 10.52 4.38 10.16
CA GLU A 4 10.35 3.87 8.81
C GLU A 4 8.92 3.35 8.64
N VAL A 5 8.18 3.89 7.66
CA VAL A 5 6.79 3.48 7.41
C VAL A 5 6.65 2.55 6.20
N LEU A 6 7.61 2.60 5.28
CA LEU A 6 7.67 1.68 4.15
C LEU A 6 9.10 1.57 3.66
N ARG A 7 9.37 0.55 2.85
CA ARG A 7 10.70 0.31 2.31
C ARG A 7 10.63 -0.07 0.84
N SER A 8 11.35 0.67 0.01
CA SER A 8 11.52 0.36 -1.40
C SER A 8 12.93 -0.20 -1.61
N ASN A 9 13.09 -1.48 -1.29
CA ASN A 9 14.37 -2.16 -1.36
C ASN A 9 14.16 -3.54 -1.97
N TYR A 10 14.89 -3.82 -3.06
CA TYR A 10 14.75 -5.09 -3.79
C TYR A 10 15.00 -6.29 -2.88
N TYR A 11 16.02 -6.25 -2.04
CA TYR A 11 16.36 -7.40 -1.20
C TYR A 11 15.28 -7.69 -0.15
N THR A 12 14.76 -6.67 0.51
CA THR A 12 13.70 -6.84 1.50
C THR A 12 12.41 -7.33 0.85
N TYR A 13 12.06 -6.75 -0.30
CA TYR A 13 10.90 -7.17 -1.07
C TYR A 13 11.04 -8.63 -1.51
N PHE A 14 12.17 -8.97 -2.11
CA PHE A 14 12.45 -10.33 -2.58
C PHE A 14 12.40 -11.34 -1.43
N GLU A 15 12.99 -11.00 -0.28
CA GLU A 15 12.97 -11.86 0.90
C GLU A 15 11.55 -12.14 1.37
N ASN A 16 10.72 -11.12 1.46
CA ASN A 16 9.31 -11.28 1.86
C ASN A 16 8.54 -12.14 0.85
N VAL A 17 8.71 -11.89 -0.43
CA VAL A 17 8.07 -12.67 -1.50
C VAL A 17 8.52 -14.14 -1.42
N TRP A 18 9.81 -14.37 -1.31
CA TRP A 18 10.39 -15.71 -1.32
C TRP A 18 9.95 -16.53 -0.11
N THR A 19 10.01 -15.93 1.07
CA THR A 19 9.58 -16.58 2.32
C THR A 19 8.09 -16.94 2.25
N LYS A 20 7.25 -16.02 1.81
CA LYS A 20 5.81 -16.27 1.71
C LYS A 20 5.50 -17.30 0.63
N PHE A 21 6.19 -17.24 -0.51
CA PHE A 21 6.03 -18.23 -1.58
C PHE A 21 6.32 -19.64 -1.08
N HIS A 22 7.43 -19.83 -0.37
CA HIS A 22 7.78 -21.16 0.17
C HIS A 22 6.77 -21.61 1.21
N HIS A 23 6.31 -20.72 2.07
CA HIS A 23 5.26 -21.05 3.04
C HIS A 23 3.99 -21.50 2.36
N LEU A 24 3.52 -20.79 1.34
CA LEU A 24 2.32 -21.16 0.59
C LEU A 24 2.48 -22.50 -0.12
N ARG A 25 3.64 -22.74 -0.72
CA ARG A 25 3.93 -24.01 -1.39
C ARG A 25 3.95 -25.18 -0.43
N SER A 26 4.39 -25.00 0.80
CA SER A 26 4.47 -26.07 1.79
C SER A 26 3.16 -26.35 2.52
N THR A 27 2.31 -25.33 2.72
CA THR A 27 1.08 -25.43 3.52
C THR A 27 -0.19 -25.57 2.69
N THR A 28 -0.25 -24.91 1.53
CA THR A 28 -1.45 -24.84 0.69
C THR A 28 -1.24 -25.43 -0.69
N LEU A 29 -0.19 -26.22 -0.87
CA LEU A 29 0.16 -26.80 -2.16
C LEU A 29 -1.00 -27.59 -2.79
N LYS A 30 -1.82 -28.21 -1.96
CA LYS A 30 -2.96 -29.01 -2.44
C LYS A 30 -4.08 -28.14 -3.00
N ASP A 31 -4.16 -26.88 -2.54
CA ASP A 31 -5.21 -25.94 -2.91
C ASP A 31 -4.72 -24.91 -3.92
N CYS A 32 -3.41 -24.81 -4.08
CA CYS A 32 -2.79 -23.89 -5.02
C CYS A 32 -2.51 -24.64 -6.32
N ASP A 33 -3.42 -24.55 -7.28
CA ASP A 33 -3.34 -25.29 -8.55
C ASP A 33 -2.12 -24.89 -9.39
N SER A 34 -1.46 -23.78 -9.05
CA SER A 34 -0.30 -23.32 -9.79
C SER A 34 0.68 -22.56 -8.93
N ALA A 35 1.96 -22.68 -9.28
CA ALA A 35 3.01 -21.85 -8.70
C ALA A 35 2.73 -20.35 -8.91
N LYS A 36 1.99 -20.01 -9.97
CA LYS A 36 1.61 -18.63 -10.27
C LYS A 36 0.73 -18.04 -9.17
N GLU A 37 -0.28 -18.78 -8.69
CA GLU A 37 -1.12 -18.31 -7.58
C GLU A 37 -0.30 -18.05 -6.33
N ALA A 38 0.62 -18.95 -5.99
CA ALA A 38 1.49 -18.78 -4.83
C ALA A 38 2.39 -17.56 -4.98
N ILE A 39 2.92 -17.32 -6.18
CA ILE A 39 3.73 -16.12 -6.47
C ILE A 39 2.89 -14.86 -6.34
N ASP A 40 1.70 -14.84 -6.92
CA ASP A 40 0.82 -13.66 -6.87
C ASP A 40 0.43 -13.33 -5.42
N GLN A 41 0.10 -14.33 -4.62
CA GLN A 41 -0.20 -14.14 -3.20
C GLN A 41 1.03 -13.67 -2.41
N ALA A 42 2.21 -14.16 -2.76
CA ALA A 42 3.45 -13.76 -2.10
C ALA A 42 3.78 -12.29 -2.41
N HIS A 43 3.58 -11.83 -3.64
CA HIS A 43 3.75 -10.43 -4.01
C HIS A 43 2.75 -9.52 -3.27
N ALA A 44 1.49 -9.93 -3.20
CA ALA A 44 0.47 -9.19 -2.47
C ALA A 44 0.82 -9.08 -0.98
N PHE A 45 1.31 -10.17 -0.39
CA PHE A 45 1.75 -10.18 1.00
C PHE A 45 2.90 -9.19 1.24
N ALA A 46 3.93 -9.22 0.37
CA ALA A 46 5.07 -8.31 0.51
C ALA A 46 4.62 -6.84 0.48
N LEU A 47 3.69 -6.52 -0.41
CA LEU A 47 3.16 -5.17 -0.54
C LEU A 47 2.35 -4.76 0.71
N GLU A 48 1.59 -5.68 1.30
CA GLU A 48 0.88 -5.44 2.56
C GLU A 48 1.83 -5.12 3.71
N GLN A 49 3.05 -5.66 3.66
CA GLN A 49 4.09 -5.37 4.65
C GLN A 49 4.80 -4.03 4.40
N GLY A 50 4.40 -3.29 3.37
CA GLY A 50 5.03 -2.01 3.04
C GLY A 50 6.36 -2.16 2.31
N THR A 51 6.60 -3.30 1.67
CA THR A 51 7.81 -3.54 0.89
C THR A 51 7.47 -3.69 -0.58
N PHE A 52 8.27 -3.06 -1.44
CA PHE A 52 8.07 -3.12 -2.88
C PHE A 52 9.38 -2.79 -3.60
N ASP A 53 9.46 -3.19 -4.87
CA ASP A 53 10.57 -2.81 -5.73
C ASP A 53 10.14 -1.72 -6.72
N GLN A 54 11.08 -1.29 -7.53
CA GLN A 54 10.84 -0.23 -8.52
C GLN A 54 9.73 -0.60 -9.51
N LYS A 55 9.69 -1.84 -9.95
CA LYS A 55 8.68 -2.31 -10.90
C LYS A 55 7.28 -2.22 -10.32
N VAL A 56 7.10 -2.66 -9.08
CA VAL A 56 5.82 -2.60 -8.37
C VAL A 56 5.35 -1.16 -8.23
N PHE A 57 6.27 -0.25 -7.91
CA PHE A 57 5.97 1.18 -7.80
C PHE A 57 5.47 1.75 -9.12
N TYR A 58 6.17 1.51 -10.21
CA TYR A 58 5.78 2.04 -11.52
C TYR A 58 4.49 1.44 -12.05
N GLU A 59 4.25 0.17 -11.80
CA GLU A 59 2.97 -0.47 -12.16
C GLU A 59 1.81 0.19 -11.42
N ALA A 60 1.97 0.45 -10.12
CA ALA A 60 0.95 1.12 -9.32
C ALA A 60 0.69 2.54 -9.82
N PHE A 61 1.74 3.27 -10.17
CA PHE A 61 1.61 4.61 -10.73
C PHE A 61 0.85 4.59 -12.05
N GLY A 62 1.13 3.62 -12.92
CA GLY A 62 0.41 3.46 -14.19
C GLY A 62 -1.08 3.21 -13.99
N ILE A 63 -1.45 2.40 -13.01
CA ILE A 63 -2.85 2.16 -12.65
C ILE A 63 -3.50 3.47 -12.19
N PHE A 64 -2.85 4.17 -11.28
CA PHE A 64 -3.35 5.44 -10.75
C PHE A 64 -3.54 6.49 -11.86
N ASP A 65 -2.57 6.59 -12.77
CA ASP A 65 -2.58 7.59 -13.84
C ASP A 65 -3.69 7.34 -14.87
N ASN A 66 -4.19 6.12 -14.97
CA ASN A 66 -5.17 5.70 -15.97
C ASN A 66 -6.58 5.49 -15.42
N GLN A 67 -6.86 5.91 -14.19
CA GLN A 67 -8.19 5.78 -13.60
C GLN A 67 -8.53 6.99 -12.72
N SER A 68 -9.80 7.08 -12.34
CA SER A 68 -10.28 8.17 -11.48
C SER A 68 -9.73 8.07 -10.07
N ILE A 69 -9.75 9.20 -9.34
CA ILE A 69 -9.38 9.23 -7.91
C ILE A 69 -10.31 8.33 -7.10
N GLU A 70 -11.59 8.33 -7.42
CA GLU A 70 -12.59 7.49 -6.73
C GLU A 70 -12.22 6.01 -6.82
N LYS A 71 -11.84 5.54 -8.00
CA LYS A 71 -11.38 4.16 -8.18
C LYS A 71 -10.07 3.89 -7.48
N SER A 72 -9.16 4.85 -7.50
CA SER A 72 -7.85 4.71 -6.84
C SER A 72 -7.97 4.62 -5.33
N LEU A 73 -8.90 5.36 -4.72
CA LEU A 73 -9.13 5.32 -3.27
C LEU A 73 -9.59 3.95 -2.77
N VAL A 74 -10.23 3.16 -3.62
CA VAL A 74 -10.73 1.82 -3.28
C VAL A 74 -9.97 0.71 -4.00
N SER A 75 -8.83 1.02 -4.58
CA SER A 75 -7.99 0.03 -5.27
C SER A 75 -7.51 -1.05 -4.32
N GLN A 76 -7.38 -2.27 -4.84
CA GLN A 76 -6.76 -3.38 -4.11
C GLN A 76 -5.26 -3.14 -3.86
N ASN A 77 -4.64 -2.28 -4.65
CA ASN A 77 -3.21 -1.97 -4.54
C ASN A 77 -3.00 -0.82 -3.56
N PRO A 78 -2.33 -1.04 -2.41
CA PRO A 78 -2.15 0.00 -1.41
C PRO A 78 -1.32 1.20 -1.90
N LEU A 79 -0.38 1.00 -2.83
CA LEU A 79 0.36 2.13 -3.43
C LEU A 79 -0.57 3.04 -4.24
N VAL A 80 -1.52 2.47 -4.97
CA VAL A 80 -2.52 3.24 -5.72
C VAL A 80 -3.36 4.08 -4.76
N ARG A 81 -3.75 3.52 -3.63
CA ARG A 81 -4.48 4.26 -2.60
C ARG A 81 -3.67 5.44 -2.04
N ILE A 82 -2.37 5.22 -1.81
CA ILE A 82 -1.47 6.29 -1.34
C ILE A 82 -1.38 7.42 -2.37
N PHE A 83 -1.21 7.10 -3.64
CA PHE A 83 -1.16 8.13 -4.69
C PHE A 83 -2.43 8.98 -4.69
N ALA A 84 -3.59 8.34 -4.50
CA ALA A 84 -4.86 9.07 -4.41
C ALA A 84 -4.93 9.95 -3.17
N LEU A 85 -4.46 9.45 -2.01
CA LEU A 85 -4.44 10.22 -0.76
C LEU A 85 -3.56 11.48 -0.87
N LEU A 86 -2.50 11.42 -1.65
CA LEU A 86 -1.55 12.53 -1.81
C LEU A 86 -1.92 13.46 -2.98
N ASP A 87 -2.91 13.10 -3.79
CA ASP A 87 -3.28 13.89 -4.95
C ASP A 87 -4.07 15.14 -4.55
N ARG A 88 -3.69 16.29 -5.12
CA ARG A 88 -4.32 17.58 -4.84
C ARG A 88 -5.80 17.65 -5.24
N ARG A 89 -6.22 16.81 -6.19
CA ARG A 89 -7.64 16.73 -6.59
C ARG A 89 -8.53 16.19 -5.47
N LEU A 90 -7.94 15.50 -4.50
CA LEU A 90 -8.64 15.07 -3.29
C LEU A 90 -8.63 16.23 -2.30
N GLY A 91 -9.75 16.96 -2.19
CA GLY A 91 -9.84 18.13 -1.33
C GLY A 91 -10.04 17.81 0.13
N LYS A 92 -9.92 18.84 0.98
CA LYS A 92 -10.00 18.71 2.44
C LYS A 92 -11.28 18.03 2.92
N ARG A 93 -12.42 18.36 2.32
CA ARG A 93 -13.71 17.79 2.71
C ARG A 93 -13.73 16.27 2.51
N ARG A 94 -13.22 15.82 1.36
CA ARG A 94 -13.17 14.37 1.06
C ARG A 94 -12.14 13.66 1.92
N LEU A 95 -11.03 14.32 2.23
CA LEU A 95 -10.01 13.77 3.13
C LEU A 95 -10.60 13.48 4.51
N LEU A 96 -11.34 14.43 5.07
CA LEU A 96 -11.98 14.25 6.37
C LEU A 96 -13.03 13.13 6.34
N ALA A 97 -13.73 12.98 5.23
CA ALA A 97 -14.73 11.92 5.06
C ALA A 97 -14.13 10.51 5.04
N LEU A 98 -12.82 10.38 4.85
CA LEU A 98 -12.13 9.09 4.84
C LEU A 98 -11.73 8.58 6.23
N GLU A 99 -11.95 9.34 7.28
CA GLU A 99 -11.47 9.02 8.63
C GLU A 99 -11.87 7.62 9.10
N GLU A 100 -13.12 7.26 8.95
CA GLU A 100 -13.61 5.95 9.35
C GLU A 100 -12.96 4.81 8.55
N SER A 101 -12.83 5.00 7.24
CA SER A 101 -12.24 3.97 6.40
C SER A 101 -10.75 3.77 6.69
N MET A 102 -10.07 4.81 7.18
CA MET A 102 -8.66 4.72 7.54
C MET A 102 -8.41 3.90 8.81
N GLU A 103 -9.42 3.67 9.63
CA GLU A 103 -9.29 2.79 10.79
C GLU A 103 -9.01 1.34 10.40
N LEU A 104 -9.48 0.94 9.23
CA LEU A 104 -9.30 -0.41 8.69
C LEU A 104 -8.13 -0.52 7.71
N GLU A 105 -7.45 0.59 7.47
CA GLU A 105 -6.38 0.63 6.49
C GLU A 105 -5.07 0.06 7.06
N LEU A 106 -4.16 -0.36 6.17
CA LEU A 106 -2.82 -0.78 6.54
C LEU A 106 -2.11 0.38 7.27
N ASP A 107 -1.34 0.05 8.29
CA ASP A 107 -0.67 1.07 9.11
C ASP A 107 0.22 2.00 8.30
N TRP A 108 0.95 1.48 7.33
CA TRP A 108 1.85 2.28 6.52
C TRP A 108 1.09 3.18 5.53
N VAL A 109 -0.08 2.75 5.05
CA VAL A 109 -0.95 3.59 4.22
C VAL A 109 -1.57 4.69 5.07
N ARG A 110 -2.03 4.35 6.27
CA ARG A 110 -2.59 5.33 7.21
C ARG A 110 -1.59 6.42 7.57
N ALA A 111 -0.31 6.08 7.65
CA ALA A 111 0.74 7.07 7.91
C ALA A 111 0.75 8.18 6.86
N PHE A 112 0.53 7.86 5.60
CA PHE A 112 0.43 8.85 4.53
C PHE A 112 -0.84 9.71 4.63
N TYR A 113 -1.94 9.11 5.06
CA TYR A 113 -3.15 9.88 5.34
C TYR A 113 -2.89 10.94 6.43
N VAL A 114 -2.24 10.56 7.52
CA VAL A 114 -1.87 11.49 8.59
C VAL A 114 -0.96 12.59 8.08
N ILE A 115 0.06 12.25 7.29
CA ILE A 115 0.96 13.23 6.68
C ILE A 115 0.17 14.24 5.84
N ARG A 116 -0.78 13.76 5.03
CA ARG A 116 -1.61 14.64 4.21
C ARG A 116 -2.50 15.56 5.06
N LEU A 117 -3.10 15.04 6.13
CA LEU A 117 -3.90 15.87 7.04
C LEU A 117 -3.07 16.96 7.68
N GLN A 118 -1.85 16.63 8.11
CA GLN A 118 -0.93 17.62 8.67
C GLN A 118 -0.54 18.68 7.65
N ALA A 119 -0.24 18.26 6.43
CA ALA A 119 0.14 19.18 5.35
C ALA A 119 -1.00 20.14 4.98
N GLU A 120 -2.25 19.72 5.12
CA GLU A 120 -3.42 20.53 4.84
C GLU A 120 -3.88 21.36 6.06
N GLY A 121 -3.20 21.25 7.19
CA GLY A 121 -3.58 21.96 8.41
C GLY A 121 -4.83 21.42 9.08
N LEU A 122 -5.22 20.18 8.77
CA LEU A 122 -6.41 19.53 9.34
C LEU A 122 -6.09 18.74 10.61
N MET A 123 -4.83 18.62 10.94
CA MET A 123 -4.33 17.92 12.13
C MET A 123 -3.03 18.59 12.52
N GLU A 124 -2.82 18.78 13.82
CA GLU A 124 -1.56 19.33 14.31
C GLU A 124 -0.40 18.37 14.02
N ALA A 125 0.75 18.94 13.67
CA ALA A 125 1.96 18.16 13.53
C ALA A 125 2.26 17.48 14.88
N ASN A 126 2.40 16.16 14.84
CA ASN A 126 2.66 15.41 16.05
C ASN A 126 4.09 15.68 16.53
N ASN A 127 4.24 16.25 17.71
CA ASN A 127 5.53 16.59 18.30
C ASN A 127 6.20 15.41 19.01
N ILE A 128 5.90 14.24 18.59
CA ILE A 128 6.49 13.03 19.17
C ILE A 128 7.90 12.84 18.67
#